data_28e8d7304442bc5df831513bad71d27c
#
_entry.id   28e8d7304442bc5df831513bad71d27c
#
_cell.length_a   1.000
_cell.length_b   1.000
_cell.length_c   1.000
_cell.angle_alpha   90.00
_cell.angle_beta   90.00
_cell.angle_gamma   90.00
#
_symmetry.space_group_name_H-M   'P 1'
#
loop_
_entity.id
_entity.type
_entity.pdbx_description
1 polymer ?
#
loop_
_entity_poly.entity_id
_entity_poly.type
_entity_poly.pdbx_seq_one_letter_code
_entity_poly.pdbx_strand_id
1 'polypeptide(L)'
;MLLSRERAKFSSARRKVRIAAVIAKAMSRTNFGLTMPPEEIAAVRSKNEFLEVPISRKQSMSHRILLSISIVAVLCNCACSKWLEISNLKIKQEPTELGGPKTIIVYDIEAPDISPESPAYVFVRFSKDKSNWRLITKESLRGNGFDIIEKPGHKQVIWWGTGQTSFNEFDKVDIRLRGIRMIRVPAGQFVMKSLPGGGRDESKEIQPSSKLPLFYMARYETTISMYTDYLNEIGAEGAGWNKRMTNTDRCGIIPNSDNTYSVAPGRDNYPITYISWYDAMNFLQWCGLRLPTEAEFEKAIRGGLFLDGDETKKDPNPMPERPYPWGDEAPNSNGVFRCNYDGTEDGFEYTAPVGSFDIFSSPYGICDLAGNVAEWTLDWYSTSYHTGLDGFRMVRGGSWMAVPFACDAITGATQLPIKESSIMGFRAAK
;
A
#
# COMPACT_ATOMS: atom_id res chain seq x y z
N MET A 1 19.05 5.04 -36.23
CA MET A 1 18.97 5.64 -34.88
C MET A 1 17.83 6.66 -34.73
N LEU A 2 17.48 7.50 -35.70
CA LEU A 2 16.34 8.43 -35.63
C LEU A 2 14.97 7.71 -35.71
N LEU A 3 14.83 6.67 -36.52
CA LEU A 3 13.58 5.90 -36.68
C LEU A 3 13.20 5.06 -35.46
N SER A 4 14.15 4.66 -34.62
CA SER A 4 13.89 3.93 -33.38
C SER A 4 13.35 4.87 -32.26
N ARG A 5 13.81 6.11 -32.23
CA ARG A 5 13.30 7.13 -31.25
C ARG A 5 11.88 7.60 -31.58
N GLU A 6 11.53 7.68 -32.85
CA GLU A 6 10.16 8.04 -33.26
C GLU A 6 9.16 6.91 -33.01
N ARG A 7 9.55 5.64 -33.24
CA ARG A 7 8.68 4.48 -32.88
C ARG A 7 8.40 4.38 -31.38
N ALA A 8 9.39 4.68 -30.54
CA ALA A 8 9.19 4.71 -29.07
C ALA A 8 8.23 5.83 -28.62
N LYS A 9 8.29 7.02 -29.24
CA LYS A 9 7.36 8.13 -28.97
C LYS A 9 5.93 7.82 -29.41
N PHE A 10 5.74 7.17 -30.57
CA PHE A 10 4.42 6.76 -31.06
C PHE A 10 3.81 5.63 -30.21
N SER A 11 4.62 4.70 -29.72
CA SER A 11 4.19 3.66 -28.77
C SER A 11 3.68 4.26 -27.45
N SER A 12 4.40 5.21 -26.88
CA SER A 12 4.03 5.89 -25.63
C SER A 12 2.72 6.69 -25.76
N ALA A 13 2.53 7.38 -26.87
CA ALA A 13 1.30 8.15 -27.11
C ALA A 13 0.07 7.24 -27.29
N ARG A 14 0.19 6.11 -27.99
CA ARG A 14 -0.88 5.10 -28.13
C ARG A 14 -1.25 4.43 -26.82
N ARG A 15 -0.27 4.19 -25.90
CA ARG A 15 -0.52 3.65 -24.57
C ARG A 15 -1.38 4.60 -23.72
N LYS A 16 -1.04 5.90 -23.70
CA LYS A 16 -1.79 6.92 -22.94
C LYS A 16 -3.23 7.07 -23.42
N VAL A 17 -3.47 6.98 -24.71
CA VAL A 17 -4.82 7.06 -25.30
C VAL A 17 -5.68 5.84 -24.94
N ARG A 18 -5.10 4.63 -24.85
CA ARG A 18 -5.83 3.42 -24.47
C ARG A 18 -6.26 3.44 -22.98
N ILE A 19 -5.38 3.87 -22.08
CA ILE A 19 -5.70 3.98 -20.65
C ILE A 19 -6.84 5.01 -20.43
N ALA A 20 -6.78 6.16 -21.08
CA ALA A 20 -7.83 7.17 -21.00
C ALA A 20 -9.18 6.67 -21.56
N ALA A 21 -9.19 5.84 -22.61
CA ALA A 21 -10.40 5.25 -23.17
C ALA A 21 -11.06 4.22 -22.24
N VAL A 22 -10.26 3.46 -21.49
CA VAL A 22 -10.73 2.49 -20.48
C VAL A 22 -11.39 3.23 -19.31
N ILE A 23 -10.75 4.28 -18.81
CA ILE A 23 -11.28 5.13 -17.73
C ILE A 23 -12.58 5.82 -18.16
N ALA A 24 -12.63 6.44 -19.34
CA ALA A 24 -13.84 7.09 -19.85
C ALA A 24 -15.01 6.10 -20.03
N LYS A 25 -14.73 4.86 -20.43
CA LYS A 25 -15.75 3.81 -20.59
C LYS A 25 -16.22 3.23 -19.24
N ALA A 26 -15.34 3.17 -18.23
CA ALA A 26 -15.71 2.81 -16.88
C ALA A 26 -16.60 3.88 -16.23
N MET A 27 -16.24 5.16 -16.38
CA MET A 27 -17.03 6.30 -15.84
C MET A 27 -18.39 6.47 -16.51
N SER A 28 -18.57 6.10 -17.78
CA SER A 28 -19.87 6.15 -18.46
C SER A 28 -20.87 5.07 -18.04
N ARG A 29 -20.41 4.05 -17.30
CA ARG A 29 -21.22 2.94 -16.77
C ARG A 29 -21.62 3.12 -15.30
N THR A 30 -20.96 4.02 -14.58
CA THR A 30 -21.31 4.37 -13.21
C THR A 30 -22.14 5.66 -13.23
N ASN A 31 -23.40 5.59 -12.78
CA ASN A 31 -24.32 6.74 -12.60
C ASN A 31 -23.85 7.65 -11.42
N PHE A 32 -22.58 7.98 -11.34
CA PHE A 32 -22.06 8.94 -10.38
C PHE A 32 -22.08 10.35 -11.02
N GLY A 33 -23.11 11.10 -10.69
CA GLY A 33 -23.19 12.54 -10.97
C GLY A 33 -22.18 13.30 -10.11
N LEU A 34 -20.92 13.34 -10.51
CA LEU A 34 -19.89 14.21 -9.91
C LEU A 34 -20.01 15.60 -10.53
N THR A 35 -20.75 16.50 -9.86
CA THR A 35 -20.62 17.94 -10.05
C THR A 35 -19.54 18.43 -9.09
N MET A 36 -18.36 18.73 -9.61
CA MET A 36 -17.32 19.41 -8.82
C MET A 36 -17.76 20.85 -8.51
N PRO A 37 -17.53 21.35 -7.29
CA PRO A 37 -17.78 22.74 -6.94
C PRO A 37 -16.93 23.69 -7.80
N PRO A 38 -17.44 24.89 -8.15
CA PRO A 38 -16.73 25.86 -8.98
C PRO A 38 -15.37 26.29 -8.43
N GLU A 39 -15.19 26.24 -7.12
CA GLU A 39 -13.95 26.60 -6.43
C GLU A 39 -12.82 25.59 -6.65
N GLU A 40 -13.10 24.31 -6.79
CA GLU A 40 -12.09 23.29 -7.11
C GLU A 40 -11.62 23.40 -8.57
N ILE A 41 -12.50 23.80 -9.47
CA ILE A 41 -12.14 24.08 -10.88
C ILE A 41 -11.19 25.30 -10.97
N ALA A 42 -11.35 26.29 -10.10
CA ALA A 42 -10.48 27.46 -10.03
C ALA A 42 -9.07 27.10 -9.49
N ALA A 43 -8.98 26.21 -8.48
CA ALA A 43 -7.72 25.75 -7.92
C ALA A 43 -6.88 24.91 -8.92
N VAL A 44 -7.55 24.15 -9.79
CA VAL A 44 -6.89 23.41 -10.87
C VAL A 44 -6.37 24.37 -11.95
N ARG A 45 -7.05 25.47 -12.24
CA ARG A 45 -6.62 26.50 -13.19
C ARG A 45 -5.40 27.29 -12.70
N SER A 46 -5.30 27.58 -11.41
CA SER A 46 -4.17 28.36 -10.85
C SER A 46 -2.84 27.58 -10.79
N LYS A 47 -2.88 26.24 -10.78
CA LYS A 47 -1.67 25.38 -10.81
C LYS A 47 -1.17 25.07 -12.23
N ASN A 48 -1.91 25.43 -13.27
CA ASN A 48 -1.56 25.16 -14.67
C ASN A 48 -0.72 26.24 -15.35
N GLU A 49 -0.31 27.30 -14.67
CA GLU A 49 0.51 28.37 -15.29
C GLU A 49 1.96 27.95 -15.63
N PHE A 50 2.41 26.74 -15.25
CA PHE A 50 3.78 26.27 -15.52
C PHE A 50 3.92 25.24 -16.65
N LEU A 51 2.87 24.93 -17.40
CA LEU A 51 2.93 23.97 -18.50
C LEU A 51 2.18 24.48 -19.76
N GLU A 52 2.61 25.62 -20.30
CA GLU A 52 2.26 25.97 -21.67
C GLU A 52 3.12 25.17 -22.66
N VAL A 53 2.61 24.02 -23.10
CA VAL A 53 3.05 23.38 -24.33
C VAL A 53 2.26 24.01 -25.47
N PRO A 54 2.89 24.63 -26.49
CA PRO A 54 2.18 25.23 -27.61
C PRO A 54 1.42 24.18 -28.41
N ILE A 55 0.12 24.12 -28.23
CA ILE A 55 -0.77 23.21 -28.95
C ILE A 55 -1.29 23.94 -30.18
N SER A 56 -0.99 23.39 -31.37
CA SER A 56 -1.43 23.97 -32.64
C SER A 56 -2.98 24.08 -32.68
N ARG A 57 -3.47 25.17 -33.28
CA ARG A 57 -4.91 25.56 -33.34
C ARG A 57 -5.86 24.56 -34.04
N LYS A 58 -5.39 23.37 -34.43
CA LYS A 58 -6.18 22.39 -35.22
C LYS A 58 -6.60 21.12 -34.47
N GLN A 59 -6.44 21.05 -33.15
CA GLN A 59 -6.92 19.89 -32.39
C GLN A 59 -8.35 20.06 -31.88
N SER A 60 -9.18 19.03 -32.07
CA SER A 60 -10.61 19.04 -31.71
C SER A 60 -10.82 19.10 -30.18
N MET A 61 -11.98 19.61 -29.77
CA MET A 61 -12.40 19.78 -28.37
C MET A 61 -12.32 18.47 -27.56
N SER A 62 -12.51 17.31 -28.20
CA SER A 62 -12.37 15.97 -27.60
C SER A 62 -10.94 15.64 -27.14
N HIS A 63 -9.92 16.10 -27.84
CA HIS A 63 -8.51 15.91 -27.44
C HIS A 63 -8.11 16.74 -26.22
N ARG A 64 -8.73 17.90 -26.04
CA ARG A 64 -8.49 18.77 -24.87
C ARG A 64 -9.08 18.18 -23.58
N ILE A 65 -10.25 17.56 -23.67
CA ILE A 65 -10.91 16.88 -22.55
C ILE A 65 -10.12 15.62 -22.14
N LEU A 66 -9.65 14.82 -23.12
CA LEU A 66 -8.84 13.63 -22.87
C LEU A 66 -7.48 13.94 -22.23
N LEU A 67 -6.81 15.04 -22.65
CA LEU A 67 -5.55 15.47 -22.04
C LEU A 67 -5.76 15.96 -20.60
N SER A 68 -6.84 16.70 -20.35
CA SER A 68 -7.18 17.19 -19.00
C SER A 68 -7.52 16.05 -18.04
N ILE A 69 -8.26 15.05 -18.49
CA ILE A 69 -8.59 13.86 -17.68
C ILE A 69 -7.34 13.02 -17.39
N SER A 70 -6.42 12.88 -18.36
CA SER A 70 -5.15 12.15 -18.15
C SER A 70 -4.24 12.85 -17.14
N ILE A 71 -4.20 14.19 -17.14
CA ILE A 71 -3.42 14.97 -16.17
C ILE A 71 -4.02 14.86 -14.77
N VAL A 72 -5.35 14.91 -14.64
CA VAL A 72 -6.04 14.75 -13.35
C VAL A 72 -5.85 13.33 -12.80
N ALA A 73 -5.92 12.28 -13.63
CA ALA A 73 -5.67 10.90 -13.22
C ALA A 73 -4.21 10.69 -12.78
N VAL A 74 -3.24 11.28 -13.49
CA VAL A 74 -1.82 11.23 -13.10
C VAL A 74 -1.56 12.00 -11.79
N LEU A 75 -2.24 13.13 -11.55
CA LEU A 75 -2.10 13.90 -10.32
C LEU A 75 -2.82 13.25 -9.13
N CYS A 76 -3.96 12.58 -9.34
CA CYS A 76 -4.62 11.78 -8.29
C CYS A 76 -3.81 10.55 -7.88
N ASN A 77 -3.16 9.84 -8.82
CA ASN A 77 -2.32 8.68 -8.50
C ASN A 77 -1.06 9.06 -7.72
N CYS A 78 -0.55 10.29 -7.82
CA CYS A 78 0.61 10.73 -7.04
C CYS A 78 0.31 10.95 -5.55
N ALA A 79 -0.94 11.12 -5.15
CA ALA A 79 -1.31 11.41 -3.75
C ALA A 79 -1.54 10.17 -2.89
N CYS A 80 -1.77 8.99 -3.50
CA CYS A 80 -2.31 7.82 -2.79
C CYS A 80 -1.27 6.86 -2.20
N SER A 81 0.01 6.92 -2.59
CA SER A 81 1.00 5.86 -2.31
C SER A 81 2.14 6.27 -1.39
N LYS A 82 2.20 7.51 -0.94
CA LYS A 82 3.20 7.99 0.03
C LYS A 82 2.73 7.76 1.45
N TRP A 83 3.65 7.97 2.40
CA TRP A 83 3.25 8.21 3.78
C TRP A 83 2.08 9.20 3.82
N LEU A 84 1.17 8.97 4.75
CA LEU A 84 0.10 9.92 5.03
C LEU A 84 0.69 11.31 5.28
N GLU A 85 0.16 12.32 4.61
CA GLU A 85 0.63 13.69 4.80
C GLU A 85 0.22 14.21 6.19
N ILE A 86 1.24 14.54 6.98
CA ILE A 86 1.12 15.11 8.32
C ILE A 86 1.66 16.53 8.27
N SER A 87 0.82 17.49 8.61
CA SER A 87 1.16 18.92 8.59
C SER A 87 1.09 19.54 9.98
N ASN A 88 1.54 20.78 10.11
CA ASN A 88 1.45 21.60 11.33
C ASN A 88 1.99 20.91 12.60
N LEU A 89 3.02 20.06 12.47
CA LEU A 89 3.62 19.34 13.59
C LEU A 89 4.24 20.33 14.61
N LYS A 90 3.74 20.29 15.85
CA LYS A 90 4.26 21.05 16.98
C LYS A 90 4.52 20.11 18.14
N ILE A 91 5.68 20.26 18.77
CA ILE A 91 6.11 19.45 19.90
C ILE A 91 6.38 20.40 21.07
N LYS A 92 5.74 20.14 22.21
CA LYS A 92 5.92 20.87 23.45
C LYS A 92 6.24 19.91 24.57
N GLN A 93 7.24 20.21 25.37
CA GLN A 93 7.57 19.46 26.58
C GLN A 93 7.21 20.30 27.79
N GLU A 94 6.52 19.70 28.76
CA GLU A 94 6.06 20.32 30.00
C GLU A 94 6.49 19.46 31.19
N PRO A 95 6.92 20.08 32.30
CA PRO A 95 7.13 19.36 33.54
C PRO A 95 5.80 18.81 34.07
N THR A 96 5.83 17.66 34.72
CA THR A 96 4.67 17.13 35.46
C THR A 96 4.84 17.37 36.96
N GLU A 97 3.74 17.37 37.70
CA GLU A 97 3.74 17.45 39.15
C GLU A 97 4.51 16.31 39.84
N LEU A 98 4.68 15.19 39.14
CA LEU A 98 5.40 13.99 39.59
C LEU A 98 6.88 13.94 39.12
N GLY A 99 7.39 15.04 38.51
CA GLY A 99 8.82 15.22 38.22
C GLY A 99 9.33 14.63 36.90
N GLY A 100 8.47 14.09 36.00
CA GLY A 100 8.85 13.62 34.67
C GLY A 100 8.37 14.55 33.55
N PRO A 101 9.04 14.58 32.36
CA PRO A 101 8.56 15.38 31.25
C PRO A 101 7.33 14.73 30.59
N LYS A 102 6.32 15.57 30.32
CA LYS A 102 5.19 15.26 29.47
C LYS A 102 5.45 15.87 28.10
N THR A 103 5.50 15.07 27.05
CA THR A 103 5.62 15.54 25.67
C THR A 103 4.25 15.60 25.02
N ILE A 104 3.86 16.76 24.55
CA ILE A 104 2.62 17.00 23.81
C ILE A 104 3.00 17.18 22.35
N ILE A 105 2.42 16.37 21.48
CA ILE A 105 2.62 16.37 20.04
C ILE A 105 1.28 16.73 19.41
N VAL A 106 1.26 17.78 18.61
CA VAL A 106 0.06 18.26 17.92
C VAL A 106 0.37 18.32 16.44
N TYR A 107 -0.56 17.87 15.63
CA TYR A 107 -0.43 17.84 14.17
C TYR A 107 -1.78 17.75 13.47
N ASP A 108 -1.81 17.96 12.17
CA ASP A 108 -2.98 17.83 11.34
C ASP A 108 -2.80 16.72 10.29
N ILE A 109 -3.90 16.04 10.00
CA ILE A 109 -4.01 15.08 8.91
C ILE A 109 -4.93 15.67 7.84
N GLU A 110 -4.36 15.99 6.69
CA GLU A 110 -5.07 16.58 5.54
C GLU A 110 -5.43 15.49 4.52
N ALA A 111 -6.30 14.59 4.90
CA ALA A 111 -6.69 13.46 4.06
C ALA A 111 -8.21 13.22 4.20
N PRO A 112 -9.03 13.87 3.36
CA PRO A 112 -10.49 13.91 3.51
C PRO A 112 -11.16 12.54 3.34
N ASP A 113 -10.48 11.56 2.75
CA ASP A 113 -10.94 10.18 2.53
C ASP A 113 -10.68 9.24 3.73
N ILE A 114 -10.14 9.76 4.83
CA ILE A 114 -10.06 9.00 6.08
C ILE A 114 -11.46 8.86 6.68
N SER A 115 -11.84 7.62 6.93
CA SER A 115 -13.13 7.20 7.50
C SER A 115 -12.94 5.98 8.41
N PRO A 116 -13.98 5.53 9.13
CA PRO A 116 -13.94 4.27 9.87
C PRO A 116 -13.62 3.04 9.02
N GLU A 117 -14.00 3.03 7.72
CA GLU A 117 -13.73 1.96 6.76
C GLU A 117 -12.33 2.07 6.15
N SER A 118 -11.81 3.31 6.00
CA SER A 118 -10.50 3.63 5.44
C SER A 118 -9.70 4.52 6.40
N PRO A 119 -9.31 4.01 7.59
CA PRO A 119 -8.60 4.81 8.57
C PRO A 119 -7.13 4.99 8.21
N ALA A 120 -6.48 5.90 8.92
CA ALA A 120 -5.03 5.98 8.96
C ALA A 120 -4.48 5.21 10.17
N TYR A 121 -3.34 4.59 10.02
CA TYR A 121 -2.51 4.14 11.13
C TYR A 121 -1.36 5.12 11.30
N VAL A 122 -1.22 5.75 12.46
CA VAL A 122 -0.13 6.67 12.78
C VAL A 122 0.69 6.14 13.94
N PHE A 123 1.99 6.11 13.75
CA PHE A 123 2.96 5.72 14.77
C PHE A 123 3.95 6.84 15.07
N VAL A 124 4.48 6.82 16.29
CA VAL A 124 5.36 7.85 16.83
C VAL A 124 6.69 7.22 17.20
N ARG A 125 7.76 7.82 16.74
CA ARG A 125 9.12 7.43 17.09
C ARG A 125 9.85 8.59 17.75
N PHE A 126 10.76 8.27 18.65
CA PHE A 126 11.58 9.28 19.34
C PHE A 126 13.06 8.91 19.30
N SER A 127 13.90 9.92 19.39
CA SER A 127 15.34 9.77 19.59
C SER A 127 15.86 10.86 20.51
N LYS A 128 16.91 10.57 21.29
CA LYS A 128 17.65 11.55 22.11
C LYS A 128 18.84 12.14 21.38
N ASP A 129 19.37 11.43 20.39
CA ASP A 129 20.66 11.71 19.72
C ASP A 129 20.52 11.80 18.20
N LYS A 130 19.27 11.73 17.66
CA LYS A 130 18.95 11.71 16.23
C LYS A 130 19.46 10.49 15.46
N SER A 131 20.09 9.53 16.14
CA SER A 131 20.61 8.29 15.54
C SER A 131 19.86 7.04 16.03
N ASN A 132 19.53 6.98 17.31
CA ASN A 132 18.88 5.81 17.93
C ASN A 132 17.37 6.04 18.07
N TRP A 133 16.61 5.76 17.02
CA TRP A 133 15.16 5.93 16.99
C TRP A 133 14.42 4.72 17.56
N ARG A 134 13.47 4.98 18.46
CA ARG A 134 12.65 3.96 19.10
C ARG A 134 11.17 4.22 18.87
N LEU A 135 10.41 3.16 18.65
CA LEU A 135 8.95 3.22 18.60
C LEU A 135 8.40 3.50 20.01
N ILE A 136 7.49 4.44 20.12
CA ILE A 136 6.71 4.65 21.34
C ILE A 136 5.51 3.70 21.29
N THR A 137 5.42 2.82 22.27
CA THR A 137 4.31 1.86 22.35
C THR A 137 3.01 2.58 22.71
N LYS A 138 1.89 2.07 22.23
CA LYS A 138 0.57 2.69 22.42
C LYS A 138 0.16 2.82 23.90
N GLU A 139 0.64 1.91 24.75
CA GLU A 139 0.38 1.92 26.19
C GLU A 139 0.93 3.19 26.87
N SER A 140 2.00 3.76 26.29
CA SER A 140 2.66 4.98 26.75
C SER A 140 2.05 6.27 26.18
N LEU A 141 1.11 6.16 25.26
CA LEU A 141 0.49 7.27 24.56
C LEU A 141 -0.95 7.50 25.04
N ARG A 142 -1.37 8.75 24.98
CA ARG A 142 -2.77 9.17 25.20
C ARG A 142 -3.15 10.21 24.15
N GLY A 143 -4.45 10.33 23.87
CA GLY A 143 -4.99 11.28 22.89
C GLY A 143 -5.62 10.58 21.69
N ASN A 144 -5.85 11.33 20.62
CA ASN A 144 -6.56 10.89 19.41
C ASN A 144 -5.67 10.89 18.15
N GLY A 145 -4.37 11.02 18.33
CA GLY A 145 -3.41 11.22 17.23
C GLY A 145 -2.43 10.06 17.05
N PHE A 146 -2.75 8.85 17.44
CA PHE A 146 -1.90 7.66 17.24
C PHE A 146 -2.74 6.41 17.07
N ASP A 147 -2.10 5.34 16.61
CA ASP A 147 -2.75 4.06 16.29
C ASP A 147 -3.77 4.22 15.15
N ILE A 148 -4.98 3.74 15.26
CA ILE A 148 -6.03 3.85 14.24
C ILE A 148 -6.76 5.20 14.36
N ILE A 149 -6.75 5.97 13.29
CA ILE A 149 -7.37 7.29 13.20
C ILE A 149 -8.44 7.27 12.12
N GLU A 150 -9.69 7.42 12.52
CA GLU A 150 -10.87 7.29 11.68
C GLU A 150 -11.42 8.64 11.14
N LYS A 151 -10.81 9.75 11.52
CA LYS A 151 -11.24 11.09 11.10
C LYS A 151 -10.03 11.96 10.77
N PRO A 152 -10.08 12.78 9.71
CA PRO A 152 -9.01 13.75 9.42
C PRO A 152 -8.99 14.90 10.42
N GLY A 153 -8.12 15.90 10.18
CA GLY A 153 -8.03 17.14 10.94
C GLY A 153 -7.07 17.09 12.13
N HIS A 154 -7.29 17.97 13.09
CA HIS A 154 -6.41 18.20 14.22
C HIS A 154 -6.28 17.02 15.17
N LYS A 155 -5.03 16.66 15.52
CA LYS A 155 -4.68 15.52 16.36
C LYS A 155 -3.78 15.93 17.51
N GLN A 156 -3.94 15.26 18.65
CA GLN A 156 -3.06 15.43 19.80
C GLN A 156 -2.60 14.07 20.31
N VAL A 157 -1.32 13.96 20.58
CA VAL A 157 -0.69 12.83 21.26
C VAL A 157 -0.01 13.35 22.50
N ILE A 158 -0.20 12.67 23.62
CA ILE A 158 0.48 12.93 24.89
C ILE A 158 1.30 11.70 25.22
N TRP A 159 2.60 11.91 25.35
CA TRP A 159 3.53 10.89 25.77
C TRP A 159 4.06 11.20 27.18
N TRP A 160 3.77 10.30 28.09
CA TRP A 160 4.32 10.34 29.44
C TRP A 160 5.54 9.43 29.42
N GLY A 161 6.73 9.97 29.42
CA GLY A 161 7.94 9.17 29.48
C GLY A 161 7.80 8.07 30.54
N THR A 162 7.65 6.83 30.12
CA THR A 162 7.49 5.71 31.03
C THR A 162 8.82 5.30 31.63
N GLY A 163 8.85 4.89 32.88
CA GLY A 163 9.98 4.55 33.70
C GLY A 163 10.94 3.44 33.20
N GLN A 164 10.97 3.14 31.91
CA GLN A 164 12.03 2.35 31.28
C GLN A 164 13.22 3.19 30.79
N THR A 165 13.07 4.51 30.77
CA THR A 165 14.19 5.43 30.57
C THR A 165 14.20 6.37 31.76
N SER A 166 15.20 6.28 32.62
CA SER A 166 15.50 7.27 33.62
C SER A 166 15.71 8.63 32.92
N PHE A 167 14.65 9.39 32.72
CA PHE A 167 14.72 10.77 32.32
C PHE A 167 15.09 11.58 33.57
N ASN A 168 16.36 11.66 33.84
CA ASN A 168 16.90 12.71 34.65
C ASN A 168 17.03 13.92 33.70
N GLU A 169 16.18 14.91 33.93
CA GLU A 169 16.21 16.24 33.31
C GLU A 169 15.89 16.29 31.80
N PHE A 170 15.07 17.24 31.44
CA PHE A 170 14.67 17.84 30.18
C PHE A 170 15.54 17.53 28.93
N ASP A 171 15.86 16.28 28.68
CA ASP A 171 16.52 15.88 27.44
C ASP A 171 15.59 16.21 26.27
N LYS A 172 16.04 17.09 25.41
CA LYS A 172 15.36 17.37 24.15
C LYS A 172 15.25 16.05 23.38
N VAL A 173 14.04 15.60 23.14
CA VAL A 173 13.78 14.45 22.28
C VAL A 173 13.33 14.92 20.91
N ASP A 174 13.88 14.31 19.89
CA ASP A 174 13.39 14.44 18.53
C ASP A 174 12.24 13.45 18.34
N ILE A 175 11.18 13.88 17.66
CA ILE A 175 9.97 13.09 17.39
C ILE A 175 9.78 12.98 15.90
N ARG A 176 9.44 11.78 15.44
CA ARG A 176 8.97 11.51 14.08
C ARG A 176 7.60 10.84 14.12
N LEU A 177 6.72 11.34 13.27
CA LEU A 177 5.42 10.73 13.02
C LEU A 177 5.35 10.29 11.57
N ARG A 178 4.76 9.12 11.35
CA ARG A 178 4.43 8.62 10.02
C ARG A 178 3.06 7.97 10.06
N GLY A 179 2.36 8.01 8.94
CA GLY A 179 1.05 7.41 8.82
C GLY A 179 0.92 6.55 7.56
N ILE A 180 0.18 5.45 7.67
CA ILE A 180 -0.13 4.51 6.59
C ILE A 180 -1.63 4.48 6.38
N ARG A 181 -2.07 4.44 5.13
CA ARG A 181 -3.48 4.21 4.77
C ARG A 181 -3.83 2.76 5.04
N MET A 182 -4.83 2.55 5.87
CA MET A 182 -5.35 1.23 6.20
C MET A 182 -6.79 1.08 5.71
N ILE A 183 -7.20 -0.14 5.50
CA ILE A 183 -8.58 -0.51 5.22
C ILE A 183 -9.05 -1.41 6.35
N ARG A 184 -10.22 -1.12 6.88
CA ARG A 184 -10.87 -1.92 7.90
C ARG A 184 -11.51 -3.15 7.24
N VAL A 185 -11.13 -4.35 7.69
CA VAL A 185 -11.78 -5.60 7.30
C VAL A 185 -12.59 -6.10 8.49
N PRO A 186 -13.92 -6.09 8.42
CA PRO A 186 -14.78 -6.42 9.55
C PRO A 186 -14.61 -7.88 10.02
N ALA A 187 -14.85 -8.09 11.32
CA ALA A 187 -14.93 -9.44 11.88
C ALA A 187 -16.03 -10.24 11.22
N GLY A 188 -15.80 -11.52 10.99
CA GLY A 188 -16.84 -12.38 10.45
C GLY A 188 -16.33 -13.56 9.63
N GLN A 189 -17.29 -14.38 9.20
CA GLN A 189 -17.05 -15.54 8.39
C GLN A 189 -16.76 -15.17 6.93
N PHE A 190 -15.96 -15.99 6.26
CA PHE A 190 -15.69 -15.88 4.83
C PHE A 190 -15.46 -17.29 4.24
N VAL A 191 -15.53 -17.40 2.92
CA VAL A 191 -15.25 -18.64 2.20
C VAL A 191 -13.74 -18.72 1.96
N MET A 192 -13.07 -19.64 2.64
CA MET A 192 -11.66 -19.92 2.40
C MET A 192 -11.53 -21.17 1.54
N LYS A 193 -10.86 -21.05 0.39
CA LYS A 193 -10.63 -22.16 -0.57
C LYS A 193 -9.15 -22.58 -0.62
N SER A 194 -8.22 -21.75 -0.14
CA SER A 194 -6.84 -22.17 0.02
C SER A 194 -6.73 -23.15 1.19
N LEU A 195 -5.98 -24.22 1.00
CA LEU A 195 -5.59 -25.08 2.10
C LEU A 195 -4.48 -24.42 2.91
N PRO A 196 -4.47 -24.58 4.24
CA PRO A 196 -3.30 -24.21 5.03
C PRO A 196 -2.05 -24.87 4.43
N GLY A 197 -1.10 -24.04 3.97
CA GLY A 197 0.09 -24.52 3.30
C GLY A 197 0.06 -24.52 1.76
N GLY A 198 -0.93 -23.85 1.11
CA GLY A 198 -0.86 -23.49 -0.31
C GLY A 198 -1.30 -24.57 -1.30
N GLY A 199 -2.03 -25.58 -0.87
CA GLY A 199 -2.62 -26.57 -1.78
C GLY A 199 -4.00 -26.12 -2.32
N ARG A 200 -4.36 -26.63 -3.50
CA ARG A 200 -5.71 -26.53 -4.05
C ARG A 200 -6.42 -27.89 -3.83
N ASP A 201 -7.45 -27.92 -3.01
CA ASP A 201 -8.32 -29.09 -2.91
C ASP A 201 -9.65 -28.78 -3.60
N GLU A 202 -9.75 -29.17 -4.87
CA GLU A 202 -10.97 -29.00 -5.67
C GLU A 202 -12.09 -29.96 -5.23
N SER A 203 -11.78 -30.98 -4.41
CA SER A 203 -12.70 -32.01 -3.99
C SER A 203 -13.45 -31.71 -2.69
N LYS A 204 -13.03 -30.73 -1.92
CA LYS A 204 -13.71 -30.33 -0.69
C LYS A 204 -14.84 -29.36 -0.98
N GLU A 205 -16.06 -29.80 -0.65
CA GLU A 205 -17.18 -28.88 -0.45
C GLU A 205 -16.70 -27.67 0.35
N ILE A 206 -17.10 -26.52 -0.13
CA ILE A 206 -16.89 -25.22 0.48
C ILE A 206 -17.10 -25.35 1.99
N GLN A 207 -16.01 -25.38 2.76
CA GLN A 207 -16.13 -25.24 4.20
C GLN A 207 -16.52 -23.79 4.46
N PRO A 208 -17.79 -23.49 4.78
CA PRO A 208 -18.10 -22.17 5.27
C PRO A 208 -17.44 -22.07 6.62
N SER A 209 -16.55 -21.11 6.76
CA SER A 209 -16.20 -20.51 8.04
C SER A 209 -14.80 -20.70 8.59
N SER A 210 -13.86 -20.06 7.94
CA SER A 210 -12.86 -19.42 8.78
C SER A 210 -13.48 -18.12 9.30
N LYS A 211 -13.69 -18.01 10.58
CA LYS A 211 -14.10 -16.74 11.21
C LYS A 211 -12.83 -15.99 11.62
N LEU A 212 -12.65 -14.80 11.09
CA LEU A 212 -11.56 -13.90 11.49
C LEU A 212 -12.09 -12.77 12.37
N PRO A 213 -11.29 -12.32 13.35
CA PRO A 213 -11.57 -11.08 14.06
C PRO A 213 -11.48 -9.90 13.08
N LEU A 214 -11.87 -8.72 13.53
CA LEU A 214 -11.57 -7.46 12.85
C LEU A 214 -10.06 -7.28 12.76
N PHE A 215 -9.59 -6.89 11.58
CA PHE A 215 -8.22 -6.49 11.35
C PHE A 215 -8.17 -5.29 10.39
N TYR A 216 -6.99 -4.69 10.30
CA TYR A 216 -6.72 -3.64 9.33
C TYR A 216 -5.60 -4.09 8.39
N MET A 217 -5.72 -3.77 7.12
CA MET A 217 -4.71 -4.07 6.11
C MET A 217 -4.34 -2.80 5.35
N ALA A 218 -3.06 -2.61 5.05
CA ALA A 218 -2.61 -1.49 4.25
C ALA A 218 -3.31 -1.49 2.88
N ARG A 219 -3.82 -0.33 2.46
CA ARG A 219 -4.52 -0.19 1.18
C ARG A 219 -3.66 -0.61 0.00
N TYR A 220 -2.36 -0.33 0.09
CA TYR A 220 -1.36 -0.59 -0.94
C TYR A 220 -0.23 -1.44 -0.39
N GLU A 221 0.58 -1.97 -1.29
CA GLU A 221 1.87 -2.58 -0.99
C GLU A 221 2.81 -1.54 -0.36
N THR A 222 3.78 -1.97 0.45
CA THR A 222 4.83 -1.09 0.99
C THR A 222 5.69 -0.55 -0.14
N THR A 223 5.86 0.78 -0.20
CA THR A 223 6.56 1.43 -1.30
C THR A 223 8.06 1.53 -1.07
N ILE A 224 8.80 1.75 -2.17
CA ILE A 224 10.24 2.01 -2.15
C ILE A 224 10.57 3.22 -1.27
N SER A 225 9.78 4.31 -1.37
CA SER A 225 9.96 5.50 -0.53
C SER A 225 9.83 5.19 0.96
N MET A 226 8.80 4.42 1.36
CA MET A 226 8.60 4.01 2.75
C MET A 226 9.76 3.18 3.28
N TYR A 227 10.24 2.25 2.48
CA TYR A 227 11.34 1.37 2.87
C TYR A 227 12.68 2.13 2.91
N THR A 228 12.90 3.08 2.02
CA THR A 228 14.09 3.95 2.04
C THR A 228 14.14 4.81 3.30
N ASP A 229 13.01 5.35 3.74
CA ASP A 229 12.92 6.07 5.02
C ASP A 229 13.27 5.19 6.22
N TYR A 230 12.84 3.93 6.21
CA TYR A 230 13.22 2.93 7.21
C TYR A 230 14.74 2.70 7.22
N LEU A 231 15.34 2.44 6.06
CA LEU A 231 16.79 2.23 5.94
C LEU A 231 17.58 3.44 6.45
N ASN A 232 17.16 4.65 6.10
CA ASN A 232 17.79 5.89 6.57
C ASN A 232 17.66 6.11 8.07
N GLU A 233 16.69 5.50 8.72
CA GLU A 233 16.49 5.64 10.16
C GLU A 233 17.25 4.58 10.96
N ILE A 234 17.40 3.37 10.43
CA ILE A 234 18.15 2.30 11.12
C ILE A 234 19.68 2.37 10.88
N GLY A 235 20.10 3.15 9.88
CA GLY A 235 21.51 3.33 9.51
C GLY A 235 22.07 2.25 8.58
N ALA A 236 23.27 2.49 8.05
CA ALA A 236 23.91 1.67 7.01
C ALA A 236 24.25 0.22 7.46
N GLU A 237 24.40 -0.03 8.76
CA GLU A 237 24.60 -1.37 9.31
C GLU A 237 23.28 -2.13 9.48
N GLY A 238 22.15 -1.50 9.17
CA GLY A 238 20.84 -2.10 9.25
C GLY A 238 20.69 -3.21 8.22
N ALA A 239 20.29 -4.38 8.67
CA ALA A 239 19.81 -5.44 7.80
C ALA A 239 18.67 -4.93 6.92
N GLY A 240 18.57 -5.41 5.68
CA GLY A 240 17.45 -5.11 4.80
C GLY A 240 17.78 -4.38 3.51
N TRP A 241 18.99 -3.87 3.32
CA TRP A 241 19.44 -3.41 2.02
C TRP A 241 20.37 -4.44 1.36
N ASN A 242 20.20 -4.64 0.07
CA ASN A 242 21.13 -5.44 -0.74
C ASN A 242 21.38 -4.78 -2.11
N LYS A 243 22.51 -5.14 -2.74
CA LYS A 243 22.95 -4.53 -4.00
C LYS A 243 21.94 -4.65 -5.15
N ARG A 244 21.05 -5.64 -5.15
CA ARG A 244 20.03 -5.81 -6.21
C ARG A 244 19.01 -4.69 -6.19
N MET A 245 18.79 -4.03 -5.05
CA MET A 245 17.89 -2.89 -4.91
C MET A 245 18.32 -1.66 -5.72
N THR A 246 19.58 -1.59 -6.17
CA THR A 246 20.04 -0.50 -7.07
C THR A 246 19.49 -0.61 -8.50
N ASN A 247 18.86 -1.73 -8.86
CA ASN A 247 18.23 -1.88 -10.17
C ASN A 247 17.01 -0.95 -10.26
N THR A 248 17.13 0.09 -11.09
CA THR A 248 16.12 1.15 -11.22
C THR A 248 14.84 0.71 -11.93
N ASP A 249 14.88 -0.36 -12.72
CA ASP A 249 13.70 -0.88 -13.42
C ASP A 249 12.79 -1.68 -12.48
N ARG A 250 13.35 -2.27 -11.43
CA ARG A 250 12.67 -3.23 -10.56
C ARG A 250 12.58 -2.80 -9.09
N CYS A 251 13.46 -1.89 -8.63
CA CYS A 251 13.45 -1.30 -7.29
C CYS A 251 13.91 0.15 -7.38
N GLY A 252 15.18 0.49 -7.14
CA GLY A 252 15.71 1.83 -7.29
C GLY A 252 16.08 2.49 -5.97
N ILE A 253 16.60 1.73 -5.00
CA ILE A 253 17.20 2.29 -3.78
C ILE A 253 18.70 2.43 -4.00
N ILE A 254 19.20 3.65 -4.02
CA ILE A 254 20.56 4.01 -4.34
C ILE A 254 21.30 4.44 -3.06
N PRO A 255 22.43 3.77 -2.70
CA PRO A 255 23.25 4.21 -1.59
C PRO A 255 24.00 5.50 -1.93
N ASN A 256 24.04 6.45 -1.01
CA ASN A 256 24.75 7.70 -1.11
C ASN A 256 26.13 7.61 -0.41
N SER A 257 27.01 8.57 -0.71
CA SER A 257 28.35 8.62 -0.12
C SER A 257 28.39 8.93 1.39
N ASP A 258 27.31 9.42 1.94
CA ASP A 258 27.13 9.76 3.36
C ASP A 258 26.46 8.63 4.18
N ASN A 259 26.43 7.41 3.64
CA ASN A 259 25.78 6.23 4.22
C ASN A 259 24.24 6.37 4.35
N THR A 260 23.62 7.27 3.62
CA THR A 260 22.18 7.33 3.47
C THR A 260 21.74 6.65 2.17
N TYR A 261 20.44 6.55 1.95
CA TYR A 261 19.83 6.00 0.75
C TYR A 261 18.88 7.02 0.11
N SER A 262 18.83 7.01 -1.21
CA SER A 262 17.88 7.80 -1.99
C SER A 262 17.07 6.91 -2.91
N VAL A 263 15.89 7.38 -3.29
CA VAL A 263 15.05 6.72 -4.28
C VAL A 263 15.41 7.21 -5.66
N ALA A 264 15.56 6.30 -6.62
CA ALA A 264 15.75 6.67 -8.02
C ALA A 264 14.57 7.52 -8.53
N PRO A 265 14.79 8.54 -9.37
CA PRO A 265 13.75 9.44 -9.82
C PRO A 265 12.54 8.72 -10.41
N GLY A 266 11.36 9.02 -9.89
CA GLY A 266 10.08 8.46 -10.32
C GLY A 266 9.75 7.06 -9.79
N ARG A 267 10.57 6.50 -8.87
CA ARG A 267 10.34 5.17 -8.28
C ARG A 267 9.69 5.20 -6.89
N ASP A 268 9.42 6.36 -6.33
CA ASP A 268 8.91 6.56 -4.97
C ASP A 268 7.69 5.70 -4.64
N ASN A 269 6.75 5.62 -5.57
CA ASN A 269 5.45 5.00 -5.42
C ASN A 269 5.37 3.56 -5.97
N TYR A 270 6.49 2.97 -6.32
CA TYR A 270 6.54 1.56 -6.72
C TYR A 270 6.67 0.67 -5.49
N PRO A 271 6.17 -0.58 -5.53
CA PRO A 271 6.34 -1.51 -4.42
C PRO A 271 7.81 -1.81 -4.19
N ILE A 272 8.18 -1.97 -2.93
CA ILE A 272 9.51 -2.47 -2.57
C ILE A 272 9.68 -3.91 -3.06
N THR A 273 10.85 -4.21 -3.60
CA THR A 273 11.24 -5.54 -4.05
C THR A 273 12.63 -5.91 -3.55
N TYR A 274 13.07 -7.14 -3.82
CA TYR A 274 14.35 -7.69 -3.32
C TYR A 274 14.46 -7.70 -1.80
N ILE A 275 13.36 -7.92 -1.11
CA ILE A 275 13.31 -8.06 0.35
C ILE A 275 13.03 -9.51 0.74
N SER A 276 13.68 -9.95 1.81
CA SER A 276 13.40 -11.22 2.45
C SER A 276 12.18 -11.11 3.38
N TRP A 277 11.67 -12.24 3.85
CA TRP A 277 10.62 -12.25 4.88
C TRP A 277 11.08 -11.55 6.16
N TYR A 278 12.35 -11.75 6.54
CA TYR A 278 12.93 -11.12 7.73
C TYR A 278 13.03 -9.59 7.56
N ASP A 279 13.38 -9.11 6.37
CA ASP A 279 13.44 -7.67 6.09
C ASP A 279 12.04 -7.03 6.18
N ALA A 280 11.02 -7.70 5.64
CA ALA A 280 9.63 -7.28 5.78
C ALA A 280 9.21 -7.21 7.26
N MET A 281 9.53 -8.24 8.05
CA MET A 281 9.23 -8.27 9.49
C MET A 281 9.94 -7.16 10.26
N ASN A 282 11.22 -6.90 9.95
CA ASN A 282 12.00 -5.83 10.59
C ASN A 282 11.37 -4.45 10.31
N PHE A 283 10.99 -4.18 9.05
CA PHE A 283 10.27 -2.95 8.70
C PHE A 283 8.95 -2.84 9.47
N LEU A 284 8.17 -3.91 9.50
CA LEU A 284 6.86 -3.90 10.17
C LEU A 284 6.99 -3.74 11.69
N GLN A 285 7.97 -4.37 12.30
CA GLN A 285 8.28 -4.18 13.72
C GLN A 285 8.73 -2.73 14.01
N TRP A 286 9.50 -2.12 13.09
CA TRP A 286 9.93 -0.74 13.18
C TRP A 286 8.75 0.23 13.25
N CYS A 287 7.66 -0.03 12.54
CA CYS A 287 6.43 0.79 12.57
C CYS A 287 5.33 0.24 13.50
N GLY A 288 5.53 -0.89 14.18
CA GLY A 288 4.54 -1.46 15.12
C GLY A 288 3.38 -2.21 14.44
N LEU A 289 3.63 -2.76 13.25
CA LEU A 289 2.70 -3.53 12.44
C LEU A 289 3.21 -4.97 12.23
N ARG A 290 2.47 -5.78 11.49
CA ARG A 290 2.79 -7.16 11.15
C ARG A 290 2.49 -7.47 9.68
N LEU A 291 2.95 -8.62 9.20
CA LEU A 291 2.46 -9.20 7.96
C LEU A 291 0.99 -9.66 8.12
N PRO A 292 0.19 -9.65 7.04
CA PRO A 292 -1.10 -10.33 7.03
C PRO A 292 -0.89 -11.84 7.11
N THR A 293 -1.86 -12.54 7.70
CA THR A 293 -1.94 -14.00 7.56
C THR A 293 -2.49 -14.36 6.18
N GLU A 294 -2.26 -15.60 5.76
CA GLU A 294 -2.82 -16.14 4.51
C GLU A 294 -4.36 -16.03 4.49
N ALA A 295 -5.01 -16.37 5.60
CA ALA A 295 -6.45 -16.25 5.76
C ALA A 295 -6.95 -14.80 5.68
N GLU A 296 -6.23 -13.85 6.28
CA GLU A 296 -6.53 -12.42 6.16
C GLU A 296 -6.39 -11.93 4.72
N PHE A 297 -5.35 -12.40 4.00
CA PHE A 297 -5.13 -12.05 2.61
C PHE A 297 -6.25 -12.56 1.70
N GLU A 298 -6.66 -13.82 1.86
CA GLU A 298 -7.78 -14.38 1.09
C GLU A 298 -9.11 -13.68 1.43
N LYS A 299 -9.40 -13.42 2.71
CA LYS A 299 -10.58 -12.64 3.10
C LYS A 299 -10.55 -11.22 2.53
N ALA A 300 -9.37 -10.58 2.46
CA ALA A 300 -9.21 -9.27 1.87
C ALA A 300 -9.59 -9.25 0.38
N ILE A 301 -9.28 -10.32 -0.37
CA ILE A 301 -9.67 -10.49 -1.78
C ILE A 301 -11.16 -10.78 -1.93
N ARG A 302 -11.66 -11.79 -1.21
CA ARG A 302 -13.02 -12.33 -1.43
C ARG A 302 -14.12 -11.52 -0.78
N GLY A 303 -13.80 -10.86 0.32
CA GLY A 303 -14.78 -10.31 1.26
C GLY A 303 -15.29 -11.38 2.25
N GLY A 304 -15.97 -10.93 3.30
CA GLY A 304 -16.73 -11.80 4.22
C GLY A 304 -18.03 -12.31 3.59
N LEU A 305 -18.80 -13.13 4.31
CA LEU A 305 -20.18 -13.45 3.93
C LEU A 305 -21.07 -12.20 3.95
N PHE A 306 -20.73 -11.25 4.84
CA PHE A 306 -21.29 -9.92 4.92
C PHE A 306 -20.13 -8.90 4.84
N LEU A 307 -20.25 -7.89 3.98
CA LEU A 307 -19.20 -6.89 3.77
C LEU A 307 -19.08 -5.94 4.97
N ASP A 308 -20.16 -5.74 5.71
CA ASP A 308 -20.21 -4.98 6.96
C ASP A 308 -19.94 -5.82 8.23
N GLY A 309 -19.69 -7.11 8.06
CA GLY A 309 -19.33 -8.05 9.12
C GLY A 309 -20.50 -8.78 9.77
N ASP A 310 -20.17 -9.84 10.55
CA ASP A 310 -21.15 -10.72 11.18
C ASP A 310 -22.00 -10.05 12.27
N GLU A 311 -21.54 -8.95 12.82
CA GLU A 311 -22.26 -8.20 13.85
C GLU A 311 -23.40 -7.39 13.27
N THR A 312 -23.20 -6.80 12.10
CA THR A 312 -24.16 -5.93 11.43
C THR A 312 -25.09 -6.69 10.50
N LYS A 313 -24.54 -7.56 9.62
CA LYS A 313 -25.23 -8.43 8.67
C LYS A 313 -26.26 -7.74 7.76
N LYS A 314 -26.01 -6.49 7.40
CA LYS A 314 -26.90 -5.71 6.54
C LYS A 314 -26.48 -5.68 5.09
N ASP A 315 -25.19 -5.96 4.82
CA ASP A 315 -24.61 -5.92 3.48
C ASP A 315 -24.08 -7.31 3.09
N PRO A 316 -24.93 -8.21 2.60
CA PRO A 316 -24.51 -9.53 2.16
C PRO A 316 -23.58 -9.42 0.95
N ASN A 317 -22.47 -10.15 1.00
CA ASN A 317 -21.52 -10.19 -0.12
C ASN A 317 -22.14 -10.91 -1.32
N PRO A 318 -22.31 -10.26 -2.48
CA PRO A 318 -22.93 -10.88 -3.65
C PRO A 318 -22.05 -11.98 -4.29
N MET A 319 -20.72 -11.97 -3.99
CA MET A 319 -19.76 -12.91 -4.57
C MET A 319 -18.73 -13.37 -3.52
N PRO A 320 -19.10 -14.14 -2.50
CA PRO A 320 -18.19 -14.54 -1.43
C PRO A 320 -17.08 -15.51 -1.89
N GLU A 321 -17.23 -16.10 -3.08
CA GLU A 321 -16.30 -17.06 -3.68
C GLU A 321 -15.48 -16.47 -4.84
N ARG A 322 -15.53 -15.14 -5.04
CA ARG A 322 -14.82 -14.49 -6.16
C ARG A 322 -13.36 -14.92 -6.24
N PRO A 323 -12.87 -15.28 -7.44
CA PRO A 323 -11.47 -15.63 -7.63
C PRO A 323 -10.52 -14.42 -7.58
N TYR A 324 -10.98 -13.21 -7.92
CA TYR A 324 -10.17 -12.01 -7.98
C TYR A 324 -10.79 -10.89 -7.13
N PRO A 325 -10.00 -9.86 -6.74
CA PRO A 325 -10.51 -8.74 -5.95
C PRO A 325 -11.74 -8.06 -6.57
N TRP A 326 -11.79 -7.91 -7.89
CA TRP A 326 -12.86 -7.27 -8.66
C TRP A 326 -14.05 -8.18 -9.01
N GLY A 327 -13.95 -9.49 -8.81
CA GLY A 327 -15.01 -10.45 -9.15
C GLY A 327 -14.49 -11.72 -9.83
N ASP A 328 -15.20 -12.22 -10.84
CA ASP A 328 -14.94 -13.48 -11.55
C ASP A 328 -14.33 -13.31 -12.96
N GLU A 329 -14.30 -12.08 -13.47
CA GLU A 329 -13.71 -11.83 -14.79
C GLU A 329 -12.19 -12.04 -14.77
N ALA A 330 -11.67 -12.74 -15.79
CA ALA A 330 -10.23 -12.97 -15.92
C ALA A 330 -9.45 -11.62 -16.00
N PRO A 331 -8.20 -11.58 -15.52
CA PRO A 331 -7.40 -10.36 -15.45
C PRO A 331 -7.27 -9.55 -16.75
N ASN A 332 -7.39 -10.21 -17.89
CA ASN A 332 -7.26 -9.61 -19.24
C ASN A 332 -8.52 -9.74 -20.11
N SER A 333 -9.67 -10.09 -19.54
CA SER A 333 -10.88 -10.29 -20.32
C SER A 333 -11.35 -9.02 -21.02
N ASN A 334 -11.86 -9.19 -22.25
CA ASN A 334 -12.39 -8.08 -23.08
C ASN A 334 -11.39 -6.93 -23.36
N GLY A 335 -10.08 -7.20 -23.34
CA GLY A 335 -9.05 -6.21 -23.55
C GLY A 335 -8.92 -5.20 -22.41
N VAL A 336 -9.47 -5.53 -21.23
CA VAL A 336 -9.31 -4.77 -19.99
C VAL A 336 -8.33 -5.49 -19.10
N PHE A 337 -7.23 -4.81 -18.78
CA PHE A 337 -6.20 -5.30 -17.86
C PHE A 337 -6.53 -4.83 -16.45
N ARG A 338 -6.70 -5.76 -15.51
CA ARG A 338 -7.19 -5.49 -14.15
C ARG A 338 -6.12 -5.56 -13.08
N CYS A 339 -4.96 -6.07 -13.43
CA CYS A 339 -3.76 -6.11 -12.58
C CYS A 339 -2.51 -6.16 -13.45
N ASN A 340 -1.35 -6.00 -12.83
CA ASN A 340 -0.05 -6.14 -13.48
C ASN A 340 0.43 -7.60 -13.37
N TYR A 341 0.58 -8.29 -14.51
CA TYR A 341 1.00 -9.69 -14.63
C TYR A 341 1.98 -9.86 -15.81
N ASP A 342 2.42 -11.09 -16.11
CA ASP A 342 3.41 -11.36 -17.14
C ASP A 342 3.00 -10.84 -18.53
N GLY A 343 3.87 -10.01 -19.11
CA GLY A 343 3.67 -9.34 -20.40
C GLY A 343 3.88 -7.84 -20.30
N THR A 344 3.47 -7.12 -21.33
CA THR A 344 3.57 -5.65 -21.42
C THR A 344 2.27 -5.00 -21.86
N GLU A 345 1.24 -5.79 -22.06
CA GLU A 345 -0.05 -5.35 -22.59
C GLU A 345 -0.83 -4.54 -21.59
N ASP A 346 -0.61 -4.74 -20.30
CA ASP A 346 -1.17 -3.96 -19.19
C ASP A 346 -0.54 -2.56 -19.04
N GLY A 347 0.58 -2.33 -19.72
CA GLY A 347 1.30 -1.05 -19.79
C GLY A 347 2.61 -1.03 -19.03
N PHE A 348 2.96 -2.10 -18.32
CA PHE A 348 4.18 -2.21 -17.52
C PHE A 348 5.02 -3.41 -17.94
N GLU A 349 6.34 -3.27 -17.97
CA GLU A 349 7.28 -4.35 -18.25
C GLU A 349 7.71 -5.07 -16.97
N TYR A 350 7.71 -4.35 -15.86
CA TYR A 350 8.02 -4.81 -14.50
C TYR A 350 6.92 -4.33 -13.54
N THR A 351 7.26 -4.01 -12.30
CA THR A 351 6.31 -3.47 -11.34
C THR A 351 5.63 -2.19 -11.84
N ALA A 352 4.38 -1.98 -11.46
CA ALA A 352 3.63 -0.75 -11.62
C ALA A 352 3.68 0.09 -10.34
N PRO A 353 3.50 1.41 -10.38
CA PRO A 353 3.20 2.20 -9.18
C PRO A 353 2.00 1.62 -8.44
N VAL A 354 2.06 1.54 -7.12
CA VAL A 354 0.94 1.03 -6.33
C VAL A 354 -0.34 1.84 -6.61
N GLY A 355 -1.49 1.18 -6.66
CA GLY A 355 -2.77 1.80 -7.01
C GLY A 355 -2.97 2.05 -8.50
N SER A 356 -2.10 1.58 -9.41
CA SER A 356 -2.30 1.73 -10.86
C SER A 356 -3.58 1.05 -11.35
N PHE A 357 -4.10 0.10 -10.59
CA PHE A 357 -5.30 -0.67 -10.87
C PHE A 357 -6.38 -0.52 -9.77
N ASP A 358 -6.43 0.63 -9.10
CA ASP A 358 -7.28 0.87 -7.91
C ASP A 358 -8.79 0.72 -8.18
N ILE A 359 -9.27 0.94 -9.40
CA ILE A 359 -10.65 0.67 -9.81
C ILE A 359 -11.02 -0.81 -9.76
N PHE A 360 -10.05 -1.71 -9.69
CA PHE A 360 -10.17 -3.16 -9.56
C PHE A 360 -9.82 -3.64 -8.14
N SER A 361 -9.95 -2.78 -7.16
CA SER A 361 -9.74 -3.10 -5.75
C SER A 361 -10.74 -4.14 -5.23
N SER A 362 -10.42 -4.70 -4.07
CA SER A 362 -11.29 -5.66 -3.39
C SER A 362 -12.61 -5.02 -2.92
N PRO A 363 -13.59 -5.82 -2.46
CA PRO A 363 -14.86 -5.30 -1.93
C PRO A 363 -14.69 -4.29 -0.79
N TYR A 364 -13.56 -4.34 -0.09
CA TYR A 364 -13.22 -3.40 0.98
C TYR A 364 -12.45 -2.17 0.49
N GLY A 365 -11.96 -2.16 -0.76
CA GLY A 365 -11.15 -1.07 -1.33
C GLY A 365 -9.64 -1.26 -1.13
N ILE A 366 -9.16 -2.48 -0.87
CA ILE A 366 -7.73 -2.81 -0.85
C ILE A 366 -7.26 -3.02 -2.27
N CYS A 367 -6.19 -2.34 -2.68
CA CYS A 367 -5.66 -2.33 -4.03
C CYS A 367 -4.51 -3.33 -4.19
N ASP A 368 -4.21 -3.70 -5.43
CA ASP A 368 -3.04 -4.50 -5.82
C ASP A 368 -2.90 -5.85 -5.08
N LEU A 369 -4.04 -6.47 -4.68
CA LEU A 369 -4.06 -7.82 -4.09
C LEU A 369 -3.90 -8.92 -5.14
N ALA A 370 -3.83 -8.55 -6.42
CA ALA A 370 -3.64 -9.44 -7.56
C ALA A 370 -2.60 -8.83 -8.49
N GLY A 371 -1.51 -9.57 -8.77
CA GLY A 371 -0.41 -9.11 -9.61
C GLY A 371 0.53 -8.13 -8.91
N ASN A 372 1.31 -7.38 -9.67
CA ASN A 372 2.33 -6.43 -9.28
C ASN A 372 3.50 -7.07 -8.53
N VAL A 373 3.42 -7.28 -7.21
CA VAL A 373 4.38 -8.11 -6.47
C VAL A 373 3.67 -9.20 -5.68
N ALA A 374 4.28 -10.37 -5.62
CA ALA A 374 3.85 -11.43 -4.73
C ALA A 374 4.21 -11.06 -3.29
N GLU A 375 3.28 -11.19 -2.37
CA GLU A 375 3.40 -10.63 -1.04
C GLU A 375 3.67 -11.69 0.02
N TRP A 376 4.66 -11.42 0.87
CA TRP A 376 4.95 -12.23 2.04
C TRP A 376 3.77 -12.23 3.00
N THR A 377 3.42 -13.42 3.52
CA THR A 377 2.48 -13.57 4.64
C THR A 377 3.18 -14.02 5.92
N LEU A 378 2.44 -13.99 7.02
CA LEU A 378 2.96 -14.42 8.32
C LEU A 378 3.12 -15.93 8.42
N ASP A 379 2.41 -16.70 7.59
CA ASP A 379 2.25 -18.14 7.75
C ASP A 379 3.46 -18.93 7.25
N TRP A 380 3.76 -20.02 7.98
CA TRP A 380 4.63 -21.05 7.51
C TRP A 380 3.88 -21.95 6.53
N TYR A 381 4.60 -22.39 5.51
CA TYR A 381 4.12 -23.51 4.70
C TYR A 381 4.07 -24.75 5.58
N SER A 382 2.89 -25.36 5.67
CA SER A 382 2.67 -26.59 6.40
C SER A 382 1.86 -27.56 5.57
N THR A 383 2.36 -28.75 5.33
CA THR A 383 1.59 -29.86 4.74
C THR A 383 1.46 -30.99 5.76
N SER A 384 0.39 -31.74 5.66
CA SER A 384 0.22 -33.02 6.38
C SER A 384 1.23 -34.10 5.90
N TYR A 385 1.96 -33.82 4.84
CA TYR A 385 3.01 -34.65 4.28
C TYR A 385 4.34 -33.89 4.41
N HIS A 386 5.36 -34.52 4.98
CA HIS A 386 6.72 -33.97 5.00
C HIS A 386 7.28 -33.92 3.58
N THR A 387 7.09 -32.80 2.91
CA THR A 387 7.49 -32.60 1.50
C THR A 387 8.91 -32.07 1.34
N GLY A 388 9.65 -31.90 2.44
CA GLY A 388 10.97 -31.25 2.44
C GLY A 388 10.92 -29.73 2.30
N LEU A 389 9.71 -29.13 2.35
CA LEU A 389 9.51 -27.68 2.31
C LEU A 389 9.27 -27.06 3.70
N ASP A 390 9.58 -27.83 4.77
CA ASP A 390 9.57 -27.32 6.13
C ASP A 390 10.53 -26.12 6.23
N GLY A 391 10.05 -25.01 6.80
CA GLY A 391 10.82 -23.77 6.86
C GLY A 391 10.58 -22.77 5.71
N PHE A 392 9.65 -23.04 4.81
CA PHE A 392 9.19 -22.08 3.80
C PHE A 392 8.06 -21.20 4.36
N ARG A 393 7.95 -19.99 3.81
CA ARG A 393 6.86 -19.05 4.06
C ARG A 393 5.91 -18.99 2.88
N MET A 394 4.63 -18.70 3.17
CA MET A 394 3.63 -18.48 2.15
C MET A 394 3.76 -17.11 1.52
N VAL A 395 3.53 -17.05 0.21
CA VAL A 395 3.51 -15.83 -0.62
C VAL A 395 2.22 -15.83 -1.45
N ARG A 396 1.55 -14.68 -1.56
CA ARG A 396 0.22 -14.56 -2.14
C ARG A 396 0.14 -13.46 -3.19
N GLY A 397 -0.93 -13.47 -4.01
CA GLY A 397 -1.31 -12.39 -4.93
C GLY A 397 -0.79 -12.51 -6.36
N GLY A 398 0.23 -13.33 -6.63
CA GLY A 398 0.91 -13.33 -7.93
C GLY A 398 1.82 -12.09 -8.08
N SER A 399 2.36 -11.85 -9.28
CA SER A 399 3.30 -10.74 -9.52
C SER A 399 3.29 -10.30 -10.98
N TRP A 400 4.04 -9.25 -11.32
CA TRP A 400 4.26 -8.77 -12.69
C TRP A 400 4.85 -9.85 -13.64
N MET A 401 5.35 -10.97 -13.11
CA MET A 401 5.87 -12.11 -13.88
C MET A 401 4.98 -13.34 -13.78
N ALA A 402 3.84 -13.26 -13.09
CA ALA A 402 2.91 -14.36 -12.95
C ALA A 402 1.97 -14.45 -14.15
N VAL A 403 1.61 -15.66 -14.56
CA VAL A 403 0.53 -15.83 -15.53
C VAL A 403 -0.81 -15.35 -14.95
N PRO A 404 -1.75 -14.83 -15.75
CA PRO A 404 -2.97 -14.19 -15.27
C PRO A 404 -3.77 -15.00 -14.23
N PHE A 405 -3.90 -16.31 -14.43
CA PHE A 405 -4.65 -17.18 -13.52
C PHE A 405 -3.95 -17.39 -12.17
N ALA A 406 -2.63 -17.13 -12.07
CA ALA A 406 -1.90 -17.24 -10.80
C ALA A 406 -2.04 -15.97 -9.91
N CYS A 407 -2.77 -14.96 -10.37
CA CYS A 407 -3.10 -13.77 -9.61
C CYS A 407 -4.44 -13.88 -8.87
N ASP A 408 -4.94 -15.09 -8.69
CA ASP A 408 -6.22 -15.37 -8.03
C ASP A 408 -6.12 -15.45 -6.48
N ALA A 409 -7.26 -15.53 -5.84
CA ALA A 409 -7.39 -15.59 -4.38
C ALA A 409 -6.91 -16.92 -3.78
N ILE A 410 -6.72 -17.98 -4.58
CA ILE A 410 -6.39 -19.32 -4.11
C ILE A 410 -4.92 -19.61 -4.32
N THR A 411 -4.37 -19.20 -5.46
CA THR A 411 -3.00 -19.52 -5.86
C THR A 411 -2.02 -18.87 -4.90
N GLY A 412 -1.21 -19.69 -4.26
CA GLY A 412 -0.11 -19.30 -3.40
C GLY A 412 1.19 -19.91 -3.88
N ALA A 413 2.29 -19.32 -3.48
CA ALA A 413 3.63 -19.84 -3.67
C ALA A 413 4.33 -19.97 -2.32
N THR A 414 5.38 -20.78 -2.28
CA THR A 414 6.23 -20.94 -1.09
C THR A 414 7.63 -20.48 -1.40
N GLN A 415 8.25 -19.78 -0.44
CA GLN A 415 9.61 -19.32 -0.58
C GLN A 415 10.40 -19.47 0.73
N LEU A 416 11.69 -19.72 0.61
CA LEU A 416 12.60 -19.64 1.77
C LEU A 416 12.54 -18.20 2.34
N PRO A 417 12.47 -18.04 3.68
CA PRO A 417 12.33 -16.71 4.30
C PRO A 417 13.53 -15.78 4.04
N ILE A 418 14.68 -16.31 3.63
CA ILE A 418 15.87 -15.55 3.23
C ILE A 418 15.88 -15.16 1.74
N LYS A 419 14.88 -15.60 0.96
CA LYS A 419 14.85 -15.35 -0.48
C LYS A 419 14.52 -13.90 -0.76
N GLU A 420 15.33 -13.27 -1.60
CA GLU A 420 15.12 -11.93 -2.14
C GLU A 420 14.87 -12.01 -3.65
N SER A 421 13.80 -11.41 -4.14
CA SER A 421 13.43 -11.46 -5.55
C SER A 421 12.78 -10.15 -6.01
N SER A 422 12.93 -9.85 -7.31
CA SER A 422 12.28 -8.70 -7.93
C SER A 422 10.76 -8.81 -8.07
N ILE A 423 10.21 -9.99 -7.79
CA ILE A 423 8.78 -10.26 -7.88
C ILE A 423 8.10 -10.32 -6.51
N MET A 424 8.85 -10.13 -5.42
CA MET A 424 8.32 -10.25 -4.06
C MET A 424 8.41 -8.92 -3.32
N GLY A 425 7.30 -8.57 -2.70
CA GLY A 425 7.11 -7.44 -1.81
C GLY A 425 6.30 -7.82 -0.59
N PHE A 426 5.66 -6.85 0.05
CA PHE A 426 4.77 -7.09 1.18
C PHE A 426 3.86 -5.88 1.44
N ARG A 427 2.82 -6.11 2.22
CA ARG A 427 1.99 -5.04 2.83
C ARG A 427 1.84 -5.23 4.32
N ALA A 428 1.47 -4.15 5.01
CA ALA A 428 1.25 -4.15 6.44
C ALA A 428 -0.17 -4.61 6.80
N ALA A 429 -0.29 -5.27 7.96
CA ALA A 429 -1.54 -5.56 8.65
C ALA A 429 -1.46 -5.20 10.15
N LYS A 430 -2.62 -5.04 10.80
CA LYS A 430 -2.75 -4.74 12.23
C LYS A 430 -3.87 -5.53 12.86
#